data_4eb550d92cb573a903b98651111f4120
#
_entry.id   4eb550d92cb573a903b98651111f4120
#
_cell.length_a   1.000
_cell.length_b   1.000
_cell.length_c   1.000
_cell.angle_alpha   90.00
_cell.angle_beta   90.00
_cell.angle_gamma   90.00
#
_symmetry.space_group_name_H-M   'P 1'
#
loop_
_entity.id
_entity.type
_entity.pdbx_description
1 polymer ?
#
loop_
_entity_poly.entity_id
_entity_poly.type
_entity_poly.pdbx_seq_one_letter_code
_entity_poly.pdbx_strand_id
1 'polypeptide(L)'
;MNETNEGRRHTNLKPWWIAAALAAAALAAGLGPILLRGPAFVERITFVNRGPYDIHVEASGDRETWTSVTTADRDSTSVGLKVIDQGPIWIFRFTAQGRDGGEVRTTRDELRRASWTIEIPEAVTDRLRDAGASPTP
;
A
#
# COMPACT_ATOMS: atom_id res chain seq x y z
N MET A 1 -74.31 34.00 -16.40
CA MET A 1 -73.76 32.84 -15.60
C MET A 1 -72.62 32.26 -16.38
N ASN A 2 -71.41 32.63 -16.01
CA ASN A 2 -70.19 32.11 -16.66
C ASN A 2 -69.53 31.14 -15.69
N GLU A 3 -69.53 29.87 -16.02
CA GLU A 3 -68.73 28.88 -15.34
C GLU A 3 -67.34 28.86 -15.94
N THR A 4 -66.38 29.36 -15.18
CA THR A 4 -64.96 29.29 -15.49
C THR A 4 -64.43 27.91 -15.19
N ASN A 5 -64.19 27.15 -16.24
CA ASN A 5 -63.55 25.85 -16.16
C ASN A 5 -62.03 26.00 -15.95
N GLU A 6 -61.59 25.92 -14.68
CA GLU A 6 -60.19 25.89 -14.37
C GLU A 6 -59.59 24.52 -14.71
N GLY A 7 -58.95 24.45 -15.86
CA GLY A 7 -58.20 23.30 -16.30
C GLY A 7 -57.01 23.02 -15.39
N ARG A 8 -57.12 21.99 -14.53
CA ARG A 8 -55.99 21.40 -13.83
C ARG A 8 -54.99 20.83 -14.83
N ARG A 9 -53.92 21.55 -15.04
CA ARG A 9 -52.74 20.99 -15.72
C ARG A 9 -52.07 20.00 -14.79
N HIS A 10 -52.32 18.72 -14.98
CA HIS A 10 -51.51 17.67 -14.44
C HIS A 10 -50.16 17.67 -15.15
N THR A 11 -49.13 18.24 -14.51
CA THR A 11 -47.77 18.08 -14.94
C THR A 11 -47.35 16.64 -14.68
N ASN A 12 -47.42 15.80 -15.69
CA ASN A 12 -46.83 14.47 -15.69
C ASN A 12 -45.30 14.63 -15.62
N LEU A 13 -44.77 14.74 -14.42
CA LEU A 13 -43.35 14.59 -14.17
C LEU A 13 -42.99 13.14 -14.48
N LYS A 14 -42.30 12.95 -15.60
CA LYS A 14 -41.88 11.61 -16.05
C LYS A 14 -40.98 10.99 -14.98
N PRO A 15 -41.16 9.70 -14.61
CA PRO A 15 -40.47 9.04 -13.47
C PRO A 15 -38.96 8.87 -13.67
N TRP A 16 -38.42 9.28 -14.81
CA TRP A 16 -36.98 9.12 -15.09
C TRP A 16 -36.07 9.96 -14.18
N TRP A 17 -36.57 11.08 -13.65
CA TRP A 17 -35.84 11.91 -12.70
C TRP A 17 -35.58 11.19 -11.36
N ILE A 18 -36.56 10.42 -10.92
CA ILE A 18 -36.45 9.62 -9.68
C ILE A 18 -35.44 8.51 -9.88
N ALA A 19 -35.44 7.86 -11.05
CA ALA A 19 -34.48 6.81 -11.38
C ALA A 19 -33.04 7.36 -11.47
N ALA A 20 -32.85 8.57 -12.07
CA ALA A 20 -31.54 9.19 -12.14
C ALA A 20 -31.02 9.62 -10.75
N ALA A 21 -31.86 10.13 -9.88
CA ALA A 21 -31.49 10.52 -8.52
C ALA A 21 -31.11 9.30 -7.65
N LEU A 22 -31.83 8.20 -7.79
CA LEU A 22 -31.50 6.94 -7.07
C LEU A 22 -30.21 6.30 -7.56
N ALA A 23 -29.94 6.36 -8.88
CA ALA A 23 -28.68 5.85 -9.42
C ALA A 23 -27.47 6.68 -8.96
N ALA A 24 -27.58 8.01 -8.90
CA ALA A 24 -26.53 8.89 -8.39
C ALA A 24 -26.29 8.67 -6.88
N ALA A 25 -27.35 8.46 -6.09
CA ALA A 25 -27.22 8.16 -4.66
C ALA A 25 -26.57 6.80 -4.41
N ALA A 26 -26.88 5.77 -5.21
CA ALA A 26 -26.27 4.45 -5.12
C ALA A 26 -24.78 4.47 -5.46
N LEU A 27 -24.36 5.24 -6.47
CA LEU A 27 -22.95 5.43 -6.82
C LEU A 27 -22.19 6.17 -5.71
N ALA A 28 -22.77 7.21 -5.12
CA ALA A 28 -22.15 7.94 -4.02
C ALA A 28 -22.03 7.09 -2.75
N ALA A 29 -23.02 6.27 -2.44
CA ALA A 29 -22.98 5.35 -1.30
C ALA A 29 -21.97 4.20 -1.49
N GLY A 30 -21.75 3.75 -2.73
CA GLY A 30 -20.79 2.69 -3.05
C GLY A 30 -19.32 3.16 -3.03
N LEU A 31 -19.05 4.39 -3.42
CA LEU A 31 -17.70 4.96 -3.49
C LEU A 31 -17.27 5.68 -2.20
N GLY A 32 -18.24 6.23 -1.44
CA GLY A 32 -17.96 7.00 -0.22
C GLY A 32 -17.14 6.26 0.84
N PRO A 33 -17.44 4.98 1.18
CA PRO A 33 -16.68 4.21 2.16
C PRO A 33 -15.26 3.88 1.72
N ILE A 34 -15.02 3.82 0.39
CA ILE A 34 -13.70 3.51 -0.17
C ILE A 34 -12.79 4.75 -0.11
N LEU A 35 -13.34 5.93 -0.34
CA LEU A 35 -12.59 7.19 -0.32
C LEU A 35 -12.25 7.68 1.11
N LEU A 36 -13.02 7.24 2.11
CA LEU A 36 -12.82 7.60 3.52
C LEU A 36 -11.92 6.62 4.29
N ARG A 37 -11.56 5.48 3.70
CA ARG A 37 -10.57 4.57 4.29
C ARG A 37 -9.19 5.13 4.01
N GLY A 38 -8.57 5.68 5.05
CA GLY A 38 -7.14 5.99 5.03
C GLY A 38 -6.28 4.75 4.70
N PRO A 39 -4.99 4.94 4.42
CA PRO A 39 -4.10 3.83 4.10
C PRO A 39 -4.15 2.78 5.23
N ALA A 40 -4.28 1.51 4.86
CA ALA A 40 -4.13 0.41 5.80
C ALA A 40 -2.66 0.28 6.20
N PHE A 41 -2.40 -0.12 7.44
CA PHE A 41 -1.06 -0.31 7.96
C PHE A 41 -0.85 -1.73 8.44
N VAL A 42 0.37 -2.20 8.29
CA VAL A 42 0.90 -3.36 8.98
C VAL A 42 1.64 -2.86 10.22
N GLU A 43 1.22 -3.30 11.39
CA GLU A 43 1.73 -2.77 12.67
C GLU A 43 3.23 -2.98 12.83
N ARG A 44 3.74 -4.13 12.36
CA ARG A 44 5.15 -4.51 12.55
C ARG A 44 5.63 -5.41 11.42
N ILE A 45 6.82 -5.10 10.89
CA ILE A 45 7.59 -6.00 10.04
C ILE A 45 8.99 -6.11 10.63
N THR A 46 9.47 -7.33 10.81
CA THR A 46 10.78 -7.62 11.40
C THR A 46 11.76 -8.02 10.32
N PHE A 47 12.95 -7.45 10.32
CA PHE A 47 14.04 -7.78 9.41
C PHE A 47 15.20 -8.36 10.21
N VAL A 48 15.68 -9.54 9.79
CA VAL A 48 16.87 -10.17 10.34
C VAL A 48 18.00 -9.95 9.34
N ASN A 49 18.98 -9.15 9.73
CA ASN A 49 20.18 -8.86 8.94
C ASN A 49 21.38 -9.58 9.56
N ARG A 50 21.95 -10.54 8.84
CA ARG A 50 23.16 -11.26 9.24
C ARG A 50 24.40 -10.75 8.52
N GLY A 51 24.24 -9.70 7.71
CA GLY A 51 25.33 -9.12 6.94
C GLY A 51 26.07 -8.01 7.68
N PRO A 52 27.22 -7.58 7.15
CA PRO A 52 28.07 -6.57 7.77
C PRO A 52 27.67 -5.12 7.43
N TYR A 53 26.53 -4.92 6.77
CA TYR A 53 26.07 -3.60 6.31
C TYR A 53 24.82 -3.18 7.07
N ASP A 54 24.71 -1.88 7.36
CA ASP A 54 23.43 -1.28 7.72
C ASP A 54 22.64 -1.07 6.44
N ILE A 55 21.50 -1.74 6.32
CA ILE A 55 20.72 -1.85 5.10
C ILE A 55 19.44 -1.04 5.24
N HIS A 56 19.27 -0.01 4.40
CA HIS A 56 18.01 0.70 4.29
C HIS A 56 17.02 -0.14 3.50
N VAL A 57 15.81 -0.32 4.04
CA VAL A 57 14.74 -1.14 3.48
C VAL A 57 13.57 -0.26 3.09
N GLU A 58 13.16 -0.38 1.84
CA GLU A 58 11.94 0.24 1.32
C GLU A 58 10.99 -0.85 0.82
N ALA A 59 9.70 -0.56 0.83
CA ALA A 59 8.66 -1.44 0.32
C ALA A 59 7.82 -0.77 -0.74
N SER A 60 7.36 -1.55 -1.72
CA SER A 60 6.43 -1.15 -2.77
C SER A 60 5.52 -2.31 -3.16
N GLY A 61 4.31 -2.01 -3.63
CA GLY A 61 3.41 -2.98 -4.24
C GLY A 61 3.51 -3.03 -5.77
N ASP A 62 4.03 -1.97 -6.39
CA ASP A 62 3.98 -1.73 -7.84
C ASP A 62 5.32 -1.33 -8.47
N ARG A 63 6.36 -1.09 -7.66
CA ARG A 63 7.66 -0.49 -8.05
C ARG A 63 7.61 0.98 -8.47
N GLU A 64 6.48 1.63 -8.40
CA GLU A 64 6.34 3.04 -8.74
C GLU A 64 6.46 3.91 -7.49
N THR A 65 5.78 3.51 -6.42
CA THR A 65 5.78 4.22 -5.14
C THR A 65 6.54 3.42 -4.10
N TRP A 66 7.61 3.98 -3.56
CA TRP A 66 8.43 3.37 -2.53
C TRP A 66 8.22 4.03 -1.18
N THR A 67 8.04 3.22 -0.15
CA THR A 67 7.88 3.65 1.23
C THR A 67 9.04 3.14 2.07
N SER A 68 9.73 4.03 2.76
CA SER A 68 10.76 3.64 3.73
C SER A 68 10.15 2.84 4.87
N VAL A 69 10.75 1.70 5.19
CA VAL A 69 10.27 0.79 6.23
C VAL A 69 11.15 0.91 7.49
N THR A 70 12.43 0.69 7.35
CA THR A 70 13.41 0.75 8.45
C THR A 70 14.84 0.73 7.91
N THR A 71 15.80 0.94 8.78
CA THR A 71 17.19 0.52 8.55
C THR A 71 17.44 -0.75 9.33
N ALA A 72 17.83 -1.80 8.64
CA ALA A 72 18.21 -3.07 9.24
C ALA A 72 19.70 -3.00 9.61
N ASP A 73 19.97 -2.79 10.89
CA ASP A 73 21.33 -2.69 11.39
C ASP A 73 22.11 -3.99 11.16
N ARG A 74 23.42 -3.88 10.91
CA ARG A 74 24.30 -5.03 10.69
C ARG A 74 24.21 -6.03 11.84
N ASP A 75 24.27 -7.32 11.50
CA ASP A 75 24.27 -8.46 12.43
C ASP A 75 23.19 -8.33 13.53
N SER A 76 21.99 -7.87 13.15
CA SER A 76 20.93 -7.50 14.08
C SER A 76 19.54 -7.83 13.56
N THR A 77 18.56 -7.66 14.44
CA THR A 77 17.14 -7.70 14.12
C THR A 77 16.55 -6.31 14.29
N SER A 78 15.99 -5.77 13.23
CA SER A 78 15.39 -4.44 13.18
C SER A 78 13.90 -4.51 12.87
N VAL A 79 13.13 -3.51 13.30
CA VAL A 79 11.67 -3.51 13.18
C VAL A 79 11.19 -2.25 12.48
N GLY A 80 10.41 -2.42 11.42
CA GLY A 80 9.57 -1.38 10.84
C GLY A 80 8.20 -1.34 11.52
N LEU A 81 7.77 -0.18 11.97
CA LEU A 81 6.49 0.02 12.64
C LEU A 81 5.54 0.83 11.76
N LYS A 82 4.24 0.49 11.81
CA LYS A 82 3.17 1.18 11.06
C LYS A 82 3.50 1.35 9.57
N VAL A 83 3.93 0.26 8.96
CA VAL A 83 4.29 0.24 7.54
C VAL A 83 3.03 0.29 6.69
N ILE A 84 3.00 1.18 5.69
CA ILE A 84 1.88 1.26 4.75
C ILE A 84 1.71 -0.08 4.05
N ASP A 85 0.48 -0.60 4.08
CA ASP A 85 0.13 -1.86 3.45
C ASP A 85 0.25 -1.76 1.92
N GLN A 86 1.08 -2.60 1.35
CA GLN A 86 1.36 -2.64 -0.09
C GLN A 86 0.35 -3.49 -0.88
N GLY A 87 -0.64 -4.08 -0.21
CA GLY A 87 -1.61 -4.96 -0.86
C GLY A 87 -1.16 -6.43 -0.94
N PRO A 88 -1.57 -7.17 -1.97
CA PRO A 88 -1.30 -8.61 -2.07
C PRO A 88 0.14 -8.95 -2.40
N ILE A 89 0.86 -8.04 -3.06
CA ILE A 89 2.26 -8.20 -3.47
C ILE A 89 3.10 -7.19 -2.71
N TRP A 90 4.24 -7.64 -2.20
CA TRP A 90 5.24 -6.85 -1.53
C TRP A 90 6.59 -7.01 -2.22
N ILE A 91 7.23 -5.90 -2.51
CA ILE A 91 8.57 -5.84 -3.08
C ILE A 91 9.41 -5.03 -2.11
N PHE A 92 10.45 -5.64 -1.56
CA PHE A 92 11.41 -4.97 -0.70
C PHE A 92 12.66 -4.65 -1.49
N ARG A 93 13.11 -3.42 -1.42
CA ARG A 93 14.37 -2.95 -1.98
C ARG A 93 15.36 -2.69 -0.86
N PHE A 94 16.58 -3.14 -1.06
CA PHE A 94 17.66 -3.06 -0.10
C PHE A 94 18.77 -2.18 -0.64
N THR A 95 19.18 -1.18 0.13
CA THR A 95 20.29 -0.29 -0.22
C THR A 95 21.20 -0.08 0.97
N ALA A 96 22.50 0.09 0.74
CA ALA A 96 23.45 0.49 1.75
C ALA A 96 24.44 1.49 1.16
N GLN A 97 24.66 2.62 1.82
CA GLN A 97 25.59 3.68 1.38
C GLN A 97 25.33 4.14 -0.07
N GLY A 98 24.05 4.19 -0.49
CA GLY A 98 23.66 4.53 -1.85
C GLY A 98 23.95 3.45 -2.90
N ARG A 99 24.33 2.24 -2.49
CA ARG A 99 24.53 1.06 -3.36
C ARG A 99 23.31 0.19 -3.35
N ASP A 100 22.99 -0.41 -4.50
CA ASP A 100 21.85 -1.29 -4.68
C ASP A 100 22.19 -2.72 -4.25
N GLY A 101 21.45 -3.25 -3.28
CA GLY A 101 21.50 -4.65 -2.83
C GLY A 101 20.47 -5.54 -3.52
N GLY A 102 19.62 -4.95 -4.38
CA GLY A 102 18.59 -5.66 -5.11
C GLY A 102 17.23 -5.69 -4.41
N GLU A 103 16.33 -6.46 -4.99
CA GLU A 103 14.93 -6.57 -4.55
C GLU A 103 14.56 -8.00 -4.17
N VAL A 104 13.64 -8.12 -3.23
CA VAL A 104 12.95 -9.38 -2.90
C VAL A 104 11.45 -9.17 -3.06
N ARG A 105 10.82 -10.03 -3.85
CA ARG A 105 9.37 -10.05 -4.04
C ARG A 105 8.76 -11.19 -3.24
N THR A 106 7.68 -10.89 -2.53
CA THR A 106 6.91 -11.86 -1.75
C THR A 106 5.42 -11.52 -1.81
N THR A 107 4.58 -12.38 -1.27
CA THR A 107 3.15 -12.12 -1.13
C THR A 107 2.79 -11.80 0.32
N ARG A 108 1.66 -11.11 0.50
CA ARG A 108 1.11 -10.85 1.83
C ARG A 108 0.91 -12.17 2.62
N ASP A 109 0.46 -13.22 1.96
CA ASP A 109 0.19 -14.51 2.62
C ASP A 109 1.47 -15.21 3.05
N GLU A 110 2.55 -15.09 2.29
CA GLU A 110 3.89 -15.56 2.70
C GLU A 110 4.39 -14.77 3.90
N LEU A 111 4.26 -13.44 3.89
CA LEU A 111 4.63 -12.60 5.03
C LEU A 111 3.84 -12.96 6.29
N ARG A 112 2.53 -13.18 6.17
CA ARG A 112 1.70 -13.62 7.30
C ARG A 112 2.15 -14.97 7.85
N ARG A 113 2.42 -15.95 6.99
CA ARG A 113 2.92 -17.27 7.39
C ARG A 113 4.28 -17.18 8.08
N ALA A 114 5.13 -16.24 7.68
CA ALA A 114 6.41 -15.93 8.32
C ALA A 114 6.27 -14.98 9.52
N SER A 115 5.05 -14.73 10.02
CA SER A 115 4.79 -13.79 11.11
C SER A 115 5.38 -12.40 10.87
N TRP A 116 5.33 -11.91 9.63
CA TRP A 116 5.90 -10.65 9.17
C TRP A 116 7.41 -10.52 9.46
N THR A 117 8.14 -11.64 9.41
CA THR A 117 9.58 -11.69 9.59
C THR A 117 10.25 -12.01 8.27
N ILE A 118 11.24 -11.22 7.91
CA ILE A 118 12.02 -11.33 6.67
C ILE A 118 13.49 -11.48 7.07
N GLU A 119 14.08 -12.59 6.69
CA GLU A 119 15.54 -12.74 6.73
C GLU A 119 16.10 -12.13 5.43
N ILE A 120 17.00 -11.13 5.55
CA ILE A 120 17.62 -10.50 4.39
C ILE A 120 18.51 -11.54 3.71
N PRO A 121 18.28 -11.86 2.41
CA PRO A 121 19.04 -12.91 1.73
C PRO A 121 20.54 -12.57 1.64
N GLU A 122 21.39 -13.56 1.71
CA GLU A 122 22.84 -13.42 1.54
C GLU A 122 23.19 -12.78 0.19
N ALA A 123 22.41 -13.06 -0.85
CA ALA A 123 22.55 -12.44 -2.16
C ALA A 123 22.50 -10.89 -2.13
N VAL A 124 21.78 -10.29 -1.16
CA VAL A 124 21.77 -8.83 -0.96
C VAL A 124 23.14 -8.36 -0.48
N THR A 125 23.72 -9.06 0.50
CA THR A 125 25.08 -8.79 1.01
C THR A 125 26.13 -8.91 -0.09
N ASP A 126 26.04 -9.94 -0.93
CA ASP A 126 26.97 -10.16 -2.03
C ASP A 126 26.88 -9.03 -3.07
N ARG A 127 25.67 -8.64 -3.46
CA ARG A 127 25.46 -7.51 -4.37
C ARG A 127 25.98 -6.20 -3.82
N LEU A 128 25.77 -5.93 -2.55
CA LEU A 128 26.30 -4.72 -1.90
C LEU A 128 27.83 -4.71 -1.91
N ARG A 129 28.47 -5.85 -1.65
CA ARG A 129 29.94 -6.01 -1.73
C ARG A 129 30.44 -5.76 -3.14
N ASP A 130 29.80 -6.37 -4.15
CA ASP A 130 30.17 -6.22 -5.56
C ASP A 130 29.97 -4.79 -6.06
N ALA A 131 28.96 -4.10 -5.53
CA ALA A 131 28.72 -2.68 -5.78
C ALA A 131 29.70 -1.73 -5.04
N GLY A 132 30.62 -2.25 -4.24
CA GLY A 132 31.64 -1.50 -3.52
C GLY A 132 31.12 -0.85 -2.22
N ALA A 133 30.09 -1.42 -1.57
CA ALA A 133 29.73 -1.01 -0.23
C ALA A 133 30.82 -1.43 0.76
N SER A 134 31.12 -0.55 1.73
CA SER A 134 32.06 -0.86 2.80
C SER A 134 31.29 -1.42 4.02
N PRO A 135 31.79 -2.47 4.68
CA PRO A 135 31.20 -2.91 5.94
C PRO A 135 31.08 -1.74 6.92
N THR A 136 29.96 -1.70 7.63
CA THR A 136 29.76 -0.70 8.69
C THR A 136 30.73 -1.01 9.84
N PRO A 137 31.50 -0.03 10.36
CA PRO A 137 32.50 -0.26 11.41
C PRO A 137 31.89 -0.71 12.74
#